data_62e061479dc89723071244365869b6df
#
_entry.id   62e061479dc89723071244365869b6df
#
_cell.length_a   1.000
_cell.length_b   1.000
_cell.length_c   1.000
_cell.angle_alpha   90.00
_cell.angle_beta   90.00
_cell.angle_gamma   90.00
#
_symmetry.space_group_name_H-M   'P 1'
#
loop_
_entity.id
_entity.type
_entity.pdbx_description
1 polymer ?
#
loop_
_entity_poly.entity_id
_entity_poly.type
_entity_poly.pdbx_seq_one_letter_code
_entity_poly.pdbx_strand_id
1 'polypeptide(L)'
;LKQNNPRQILSMLSSQIFKKKPQNLIAVTGTNGKTSIANFYYQILKENKKKVASFGTLGISGKKKIESTSNTTLDPIKIGRNLNYLEKKKINNAILEASSHGLKQHRLDGLKFDVGIFTNLSRDHLDYHKTLKDYLNAKLILFKKLMKKGSIAIFDEDTKYAKILKNI
;
A
#
# COMPACT_ATOMS: atom_id res chain seq x y z
N LEU A 1 -21.43 17.49 -10.29
CA LEU A 1 -21.51 16.11 -9.81
C LEU A 1 -21.41 16.11 -8.28
N LYS A 2 -22.55 15.95 -7.57
CA LYS A 2 -22.53 15.64 -6.14
C LYS A 2 -22.01 14.20 -5.98
N GLN A 3 -20.85 14.04 -5.40
CA GLN A 3 -20.25 12.72 -5.17
C GLN A 3 -20.11 12.50 -3.67
N ASN A 4 -20.52 11.33 -3.21
CA ASN A 4 -20.53 10.98 -1.79
C ASN A 4 -19.11 10.84 -1.20
N ASN A 5 -18.07 10.66 -2.03
CA ASN A 5 -16.69 10.51 -1.56
C ASN A 5 -15.66 11.11 -2.54
N PRO A 6 -15.35 12.41 -2.45
CA PRO A 6 -14.44 13.08 -3.36
C PRO A 6 -13.00 12.53 -3.29
N ARG A 7 -12.57 12.01 -2.13
CA ARG A 7 -11.23 11.40 -1.97
C ARG A 7 -11.10 10.11 -2.78
N GLN A 8 -12.14 9.28 -2.78
CA GLN A 8 -12.17 8.05 -3.57
C GLN A 8 -12.11 8.36 -5.06
N ILE A 9 -12.90 9.34 -5.51
CA ILE A 9 -12.90 9.77 -6.91
C ILE A 9 -11.54 10.30 -7.33
N LEU A 10 -10.89 11.13 -6.50
CA LEU A 10 -9.54 11.62 -6.78
C LEU A 10 -8.57 10.46 -7.00
N SER A 11 -8.64 9.42 -6.17
CA SER A 11 -7.78 8.23 -6.30
C SER A 11 -8.06 7.48 -7.61
N MET A 12 -9.33 7.29 -7.95
CA MET A 12 -9.73 6.61 -9.20
C MET A 12 -9.33 7.41 -10.44
N LEU A 13 -9.58 8.72 -10.45
CA LEU A 13 -9.19 9.60 -11.56
C LEU A 13 -7.69 9.66 -11.74
N SER A 14 -6.93 9.78 -10.64
CA SER A 14 -5.46 9.71 -10.69
C SER A 14 -4.99 8.40 -11.33
N SER A 15 -5.60 7.28 -10.97
CA SER A 15 -5.26 5.99 -11.55
C SER A 15 -5.62 5.88 -13.04
N GLN A 16 -6.66 6.57 -13.49
CA GLN A 16 -7.06 6.63 -14.90
C GLN A 16 -6.12 7.53 -15.71
N ILE A 17 -5.67 8.65 -15.14
CA ILE A 17 -4.71 9.56 -15.79
C ILE A 17 -3.32 8.87 -15.89
N PHE A 18 -2.85 8.29 -14.79
CA PHE A 18 -1.57 7.58 -14.72
C PHE A 18 -1.79 6.07 -14.88
N LYS A 19 -2.17 5.64 -16.09
CA LYS A 19 -2.58 4.25 -16.37
C LYS A 19 -1.45 3.23 -16.20
N LYS A 20 -0.23 3.61 -16.56
CA LYS A 20 0.92 2.69 -16.52
C LYS A 20 1.43 2.50 -15.10
N LYS A 21 1.66 1.25 -14.73
CA LYS A 21 2.08 0.84 -13.37
C LYS A 21 3.06 -0.31 -13.47
N PRO A 22 3.95 -0.49 -12.48
CA PRO A 22 4.74 -1.71 -12.33
C PRO A 22 3.88 -2.97 -12.41
N GLN A 23 4.45 -4.02 -12.97
CA GLN A 23 3.76 -5.30 -13.15
C GLN A 23 3.39 -5.94 -11.81
N ASN A 24 4.30 -5.88 -10.83
CA ASN A 24 4.15 -6.47 -9.50
C ASN A 24 3.97 -5.34 -8.48
N LEU A 25 2.75 -5.18 -7.98
CA LEU A 25 2.41 -4.23 -6.93
C LEU A 25 2.13 -4.97 -5.62
N ILE A 26 2.91 -4.64 -4.59
CA ILE A 26 2.77 -5.20 -3.25
C ILE A 26 2.33 -4.08 -2.31
N ALA A 27 1.43 -4.39 -1.38
CA ALA A 27 1.09 -3.48 -0.29
C ALA A 27 1.32 -4.14 1.06
N VAL A 28 1.89 -3.41 2.00
CA VAL A 28 2.09 -3.86 3.38
C VAL A 28 1.33 -2.97 4.35
N THR A 29 0.51 -3.59 5.20
CA THR A 29 -0.24 -2.93 6.28
C THR A 29 0.00 -3.61 7.62
N GLY A 30 -0.30 -2.91 8.70
CA GLY A 30 -0.13 -3.36 10.08
C GLY A 30 0.12 -2.19 11.01
N THR A 31 0.25 -2.43 12.31
CA THR A 31 0.64 -1.38 13.26
C THR A 31 2.13 -1.10 13.11
N ASN A 32 2.96 -2.11 13.29
CA ASN A 32 4.42 -2.04 13.22
C ASN A 32 4.97 -2.89 12.07
N GLY A 33 6.23 -2.67 11.68
CA GLY A 33 6.96 -3.50 10.72
C GLY A 33 6.72 -3.18 9.24
N LYS A 34 5.79 -2.27 8.89
CA LYS A 34 5.53 -1.88 7.49
C LYS A 34 6.79 -1.40 6.77
N THR A 35 7.46 -0.44 7.36
CA THR A 35 8.69 0.16 6.81
C THR A 35 9.83 -0.85 6.72
N SER A 36 9.98 -1.72 7.74
CA SER A 36 11.01 -2.77 7.73
C SER A 36 10.79 -3.75 6.58
N ILE A 37 9.55 -4.25 6.41
CA ILE A 37 9.21 -5.18 5.33
C ILE A 37 9.38 -4.52 3.97
N ALA A 38 8.91 -3.28 3.80
CA ALA A 38 9.07 -2.56 2.54
C ALA A 38 10.56 -2.35 2.19
N ASN A 39 11.38 -2.05 3.19
CA ASN A 39 12.83 -1.88 3.01
C ASN A 39 13.54 -3.21 2.75
N PHE A 40 13.22 -4.29 3.46
CA PHE A 40 13.79 -5.62 3.20
C PHE A 40 13.43 -6.12 1.80
N TYR A 41 12.17 -6.00 1.38
CA TYR A 41 11.76 -6.33 0.02
C TYR A 41 12.58 -5.55 -1.01
N TYR A 42 12.74 -4.24 -0.81
CA TYR A 42 13.55 -3.39 -1.68
C TYR A 42 15.01 -3.85 -1.73
N GLN A 43 15.64 -4.08 -0.58
CA GLN A 43 17.04 -4.48 -0.50
C GLN A 43 17.26 -5.87 -1.14
N ILE A 44 16.44 -6.87 -0.79
CA ILE A 44 16.57 -8.23 -1.32
C ILE A 44 16.47 -8.23 -2.85
N LEU A 45 15.49 -7.53 -3.41
CA LEU A 45 15.36 -7.48 -4.87
C LEU A 45 16.52 -6.70 -5.53
N LYS A 46 16.98 -5.63 -4.90
CA LYS A 46 18.11 -4.84 -5.39
C LYS A 46 19.40 -5.66 -5.41
N GLU A 47 19.71 -6.39 -4.32
CA GLU A 47 20.88 -7.30 -4.27
C GLU A 47 20.78 -8.40 -5.33
N ASN A 48 19.59 -8.88 -5.63
CA ASN A 48 19.34 -9.82 -6.72
C ASN A 48 19.25 -9.14 -8.11
N LYS A 49 19.77 -7.93 -8.26
CA LYS A 49 19.82 -7.16 -9.51
C LYS A 49 18.44 -6.94 -10.16
N LYS A 50 17.36 -7.04 -9.40
CA LYS A 50 16.00 -6.75 -9.87
C LYS A 50 15.71 -5.25 -9.73
N LYS A 51 15.08 -4.67 -10.73
CA LYS A 51 14.59 -3.29 -10.66
C LYS A 51 13.38 -3.22 -9.75
N VAL A 52 13.48 -2.46 -8.67
CA VAL A 52 12.48 -2.36 -7.60
C VAL A 52 12.38 -0.94 -7.06
N ALA A 53 11.21 -0.58 -6.56
CA ALA A 53 10.97 0.65 -5.82
C ALA A 53 10.17 0.38 -4.54
N SER A 54 10.37 1.22 -3.52
CA SER A 54 9.55 1.22 -2.31
C SER A 54 8.99 2.61 -2.04
N PHE A 55 7.78 2.64 -1.48
CA PHE A 55 7.05 3.86 -1.12
C PHE A 55 6.64 3.76 0.34
N GLY A 56 7.06 4.69 1.14
CA GLY A 56 6.70 4.66 2.56
C GLY A 56 7.34 5.77 3.37
N THR A 57 7.47 5.53 4.66
CA THR A 57 8.00 6.48 5.63
C THR A 57 9.42 6.94 5.31
N LEU A 58 10.25 6.07 4.73
CA LEU A 58 11.61 6.41 4.29
C LEU A 58 11.65 7.15 2.94
N GLY A 59 10.51 7.50 2.39
CA GLY A 59 10.41 8.16 1.09
C GLY A 59 10.15 7.18 -0.05
N ILE A 60 10.53 7.61 -1.27
CA ILE A 60 10.42 6.79 -2.48
C ILE A 60 11.83 6.38 -2.90
N SER A 61 12.15 5.11 -2.76
CA SER A 61 13.39 4.50 -3.22
C SER A 61 13.22 3.94 -4.65
N GLY A 62 14.33 3.63 -5.33
CA GLY A 62 14.30 3.11 -6.70
C GLY A 62 14.40 4.17 -7.79
N LYS A 63 14.53 5.43 -7.43
CA LYS A 63 14.92 6.56 -8.28
C LYS A 63 16.40 6.92 -8.08
N LYS A 64 16.94 7.85 -8.93
CA LYS A 64 18.31 8.37 -8.76
C LYS A 64 18.53 9.05 -7.40
N LYS A 65 17.49 9.70 -6.86
CA LYS A 65 17.50 10.28 -5.52
C LYS A 65 16.28 9.76 -4.75
N ILE A 66 16.44 9.52 -3.46
CA ILE A 66 15.32 9.23 -2.56
C ILE A 66 14.50 10.51 -2.46
N GLU A 67 13.20 10.41 -2.75
CA GLU A 67 12.27 11.52 -2.60
C GLU A 67 11.65 11.42 -1.21
N SER A 68 11.92 12.39 -0.35
CA SER A 68 11.33 12.46 0.99
C SER A 68 9.80 12.64 0.90
N THR A 69 9.11 12.07 1.86
CA THR A 69 7.64 12.11 1.92
C THR A 69 7.16 12.54 3.30
N SER A 70 6.11 13.34 3.35
CA SER A 70 5.48 13.79 4.60
C SER A 70 4.51 12.76 5.18
N ASN A 71 4.16 11.73 4.42
CA ASN A 71 3.18 10.72 4.81
C ASN A 71 3.67 9.32 4.46
N THR A 72 3.43 8.37 5.35
CA THR A 72 3.71 6.94 5.10
C THR A 72 3.01 6.44 3.83
N THR A 73 1.74 6.78 3.64
CA THR A 73 1.01 6.55 2.37
C THR A 73 0.80 7.89 1.69
N LEU A 74 1.37 8.08 0.53
CA LEU A 74 1.29 9.31 -0.25
C LEU A 74 -0.14 9.63 -0.71
N ASP A 75 -0.33 10.87 -1.20
CA ASP A 75 -1.57 11.22 -1.91
C ASP A 75 -1.69 10.47 -3.26
N PRO A 76 -2.91 10.28 -3.77
CA PRO A 76 -3.16 9.49 -4.97
C PRO A 76 -2.45 10.01 -6.22
N ILE A 77 -2.31 11.34 -6.37
CA ILE A 77 -1.68 11.95 -7.54
C ILE A 77 -0.17 11.65 -7.54
N LYS A 78 0.48 11.81 -6.39
CA LYS A 78 1.91 11.48 -6.24
C LYS A 78 2.14 9.99 -6.47
N ILE A 79 1.29 9.12 -5.92
CA ILE A 79 1.39 7.68 -6.16
C ILE A 79 1.27 7.38 -7.65
N GLY A 80 0.20 7.84 -8.30
CA GLY A 80 -0.04 7.58 -9.72
C GLY A 80 1.10 8.06 -10.62
N ARG A 81 1.57 9.31 -10.40
CA ARG A 81 2.69 9.89 -11.14
C ARG A 81 3.97 9.06 -10.99
N ASN A 82 4.29 8.65 -9.76
CA ASN A 82 5.49 7.89 -9.49
C ASN A 82 5.42 6.46 -10.06
N LEU A 83 4.29 5.76 -9.91
CA LEU A 83 4.12 4.43 -10.50
C LEU A 83 4.23 4.48 -12.04
N ASN A 84 3.63 5.49 -12.67
CA ASN A 84 3.75 5.68 -14.12
C ASN A 84 5.19 5.99 -14.56
N TYR A 85 5.95 6.76 -13.76
CA TYR A 85 7.37 6.98 -13.99
C TYR A 85 8.19 5.69 -13.88
N LEU A 86 7.94 4.88 -12.85
CA LEU A 86 8.64 3.61 -12.64
C LEU A 86 8.44 2.64 -13.81
N GLU A 87 7.20 2.51 -14.30
CA GLU A 87 6.90 1.65 -15.45
C GLU A 87 7.66 2.10 -16.69
N LYS A 88 7.64 3.42 -17.00
CA LYS A 88 8.42 4.00 -18.10
C LYS A 88 9.93 3.71 -17.99
N LYS A 89 10.45 3.54 -16.77
CA LYS A 89 11.85 3.16 -16.49
C LYS A 89 12.04 1.63 -16.43
N LYS A 90 11.00 0.86 -16.77
CA LYS A 90 11.01 -0.61 -16.71
C LYS A 90 11.37 -1.12 -15.31
N ILE A 91 10.86 -0.46 -14.28
CA ILE A 91 10.94 -0.90 -12.87
C ILE A 91 9.64 -1.63 -12.59
N ASN A 92 9.70 -2.97 -12.63
CA ASN A 92 8.51 -3.82 -12.65
C ASN A 92 8.02 -4.22 -11.25
N ASN A 93 8.77 -3.94 -10.20
CA ASN A 93 8.43 -4.32 -8.83
C ASN A 93 8.29 -3.07 -7.97
N ALA A 94 7.17 -2.94 -7.27
CA ALA A 94 6.99 -1.86 -6.31
C ALA A 94 6.25 -2.34 -5.07
N ILE A 95 6.73 -1.93 -3.89
CA ILE A 95 6.06 -2.14 -2.62
C ILE A 95 5.63 -0.80 -2.02
N LEU A 96 4.40 -0.74 -1.50
CA LEU A 96 3.81 0.44 -0.90
C LEU A 96 3.42 0.19 0.56
N GLU A 97 3.80 1.08 1.45
CA GLU A 97 3.25 1.09 2.80
C GLU A 97 1.80 1.61 2.77
N ALA A 98 0.86 0.75 3.16
CA ALA A 98 -0.56 1.04 3.25
C ALA A 98 -0.95 1.30 4.71
N SER A 99 -0.79 2.54 5.18
CA SER A 99 -1.21 2.96 6.51
C SER A 99 -2.74 2.91 6.65
N SER A 100 -3.24 2.69 7.86
CA SER A 100 -4.68 2.69 8.13
C SER A 100 -5.35 4.01 7.75
N HIS A 101 -4.67 5.14 7.95
CA HIS A 101 -5.11 6.44 7.49
C HIS A 101 -5.21 6.51 5.97
N GLY A 102 -4.16 6.06 5.27
CA GLY A 102 -4.14 6.04 3.80
C GLY A 102 -5.25 5.19 3.21
N LEU A 103 -5.50 4.02 3.79
CA LEU A 103 -6.59 3.12 3.40
C LEU A 103 -7.96 3.74 3.67
N LYS A 104 -8.21 4.24 4.89
CA LYS A 104 -9.48 4.87 5.28
C LYS A 104 -9.76 6.16 4.51
N GLN A 105 -8.70 6.88 4.10
CA GLN A 105 -8.78 8.11 3.31
C GLN A 105 -8.81 7.84 1.79
N HIS A 106 -8.98 6.59 1.35
CA HIS A 106 -9.08 6.20 -0.05
C HIS A 106 -7.86 6.55 -0.92
N ARG A 107 -6.67 6.70 -0.33
CA ARG A 107 -5.48 7.11 -1.08
C ARG A 107 -5.01 6.07 -2.09
N LEU A 108 -5.41 4.80 -1.90
CA LEU A 108 -5.00 3.66 -2.73
C LEU A 108 -6.14 3.07 -3.58
N ASP A 109 -7.36 3.62 -3.52
CA ASP A 109 -8.55 3.03 -4.15
C ASP A 109 -8.45 2.90 -5.68
N GLY A 110 -7.60 3.68 -6.33
CA GLY A 110 -7.30 3.54 -7.75
C GLY A 110 -6.32 2.41 -8.11
N LEU A 111 -5.83 1.65 -7.13
CA LEU A 111 -4.83 0.59 -7.33
C LEU A 111 -5.42 -0.80 -7.06
N LYS A 112 -4.77 -1.80 -7.66
CA LYS A 112 -4.99 -3.22 -7.38
C LYS A 112 -3.65 -3.90 -7.15
N PHE A 113 -3.54 -4.65 -6.06
CA PHE A 113 -2.30 -5.27 -5.61
C PHE A 113 -2.27 -6.77 -5.90
N ASP A 114 -1.08 -7.27 -6.24
CA ASP A 114 -0.81 -8.69 -6.47
C ASP A 114 -0.53 -9.42 -5.16
N VAL A 115 0.07 -8.72 -4.18
CA VAL A 115 0.38 -9.26 -2.86
C VAL A 115 -0.03 -8.24 -1.80
N GLY A 116 -0.76 -8.69 -0.79
CA GLY A 116 -1.08 -7.93 0.41
C GLY A 116 -0.42 -8.57 1.63
N ILE A 117 0.30 -7.77 2.42
CA ILE A 117 0.98 -8.24 3.63
C ILE A 117 0.34 -7.59 4.85
N PHE A 118 -0.09 -8.40 5.81
CA PHE A 118 -0.56 -7.96 7.12
C PHE A 118 0.46 -8.34 8.18
N THR A 119 1.10 -7.35 8.79
CA THR A 119 2.15 -7.62 9.78
C THR A 119 1.59 -7.96 11.16
N ASN A 120 0.85 -7.02 11.75
CA ASN A 120 0.26 -7.15 13.09
C ASN A 120 -0.79 -6.08 13.35
N LEU A 121 -1.48 -6.20 14.48
CA LEU A 121 -2.36 -5.18 15.02
C LEU A 121 -2.19 -5.09 16.54
N SER A 122 -1.75 -3.94 17.01
CA SER A 122 -1.72 -3.54 18.41
C SER A 122 -2.45 -2.22 18.62
N ARG A 123 -2.62 -1.78 19.86
CA ARG A 123 -3.26 -0.49 20.16
C ARG A 123 -2.39 0.64 19.64
N ASP A 124 -2.94 1.41 18.70
CA ASP A 124 -2.32 2.60 18.13
C ASP A 124 -3.38 3.40 17.37
N HIS A 125 -3.17 4.70 17.16
CA HIS A 125 -4.06 5.57 16.40
C HIS A 125 -5.55 5.54 16.80
N LEU A 126 -5.85 5.30 18.09
CA LEU A 126 -7.23 5.25 18.58
C LEU A 126 -7.87 6.64 18.67
N ASP A 127 -7.07 7.69 18.68
CA ASP A 127 -7.49 9.07 18.48
C ASP A 127 -8.23 9.26 17.14
N TYR A 128 -7.78 8.59 16.11
CA TYR A 128 -8.36 8.63 14.76
C TYR A 128 -9.40 7.54 14.48
N HIS A 129 -9.15 6.30 14.93
CA HIS A 129 -10.00 5.14 14.63
C HIS A 129 -11.06 4.85 15.68
N LYS A 130 -11.03 5.54 16.84
CA LYS A 130 -11.93 5.38 18.00
C LYS A 130 -11.85 3.99 18.64
N THR A 131 -11.92 2.90 17.87
CA THR A 131 -11.87 1.53 18.37
C THR A 131 -10.84 0.67 17.64
N LEU A 132 -10.35 -0.39 18.31
CA LEU A 132 -9.46 -1.38 17.70
C LEU A 132 -10.14 -2.10 16.52
N LYS A 133 -11.46 -2.27 16.58
CA LYS A 133 -12.28 -2.85 15.51
C LYS A 133 -12.27 -1.97 14.26
N ASP A 134 -12.43 -0.66 14.44
CA ASP A 134 -12.37 0.28 13.31
C ASP A 134 -10.96 0.36 12.72
N TYR A 135 -9.94 0.28 13.57
CA TYR A 135 -8.55 0.23 13.14
C TYR A 135 -8.24 -1.02 12.31
N LEU A 136 -8.71 -2.19 12.77
CA LEU A 136 -8.64 -3.43 11.99
C LEU A 136 -9.39 -3.29 10.66
N ASN A 137 -10.63 -2.82 10.70
CA ASN A 137 -11.45 -2.65 9.49
C ASN A 137 -10.78 -1.74 8.46
N ALA A 138 -10.12 -0.67 8.90
CA ALA A 138 -9.36 0.20 8.01
C ALA A 138 -8.21 -0.56 7.30
N LYS A 139 -7.49 -1.44 7.99
CA LYS A 139 -6.43 -2.28 7.39
C LYS A 139 -7.00 -3.35 6.47
N LEU A 140 -8.13 -3.94 6.82
CA LEU A 140 -8.81 -4.95 6.01
C LEU A 140 -9.33 -4.40 4.67
N ILE A 141 -9.41 -3.09 4.47
CA ILE A 141 -9.71 -2.48 3.17
C ILE A 141 -8.73 -2.98 2.11
N LEU A 142 -7.44 -3.12 2.45
CA LEU A 142 -6.44 -3.66 1.53
C LEU A 142 -6.92 -5.00 0.95
N PHE A 143 -7.25 -5.95 1.80
CA PHE A 143 -7.59 -7.33 1.41
C PHE A 143 -8.97 -7.43 0.77
N LYS A 144 -9.97 -6.74 1.31
CA LYS A 144 -11.36 -6.79 0.82
C LYS A 144 -11.61 -6.05 -0.48
N LYS A 145 -10.85 -4.98 -0.76
CA LYS A 145 -11.16 -4.06 -1.87
C LYS A 145 -10.03 -3.85 -2.85
N LEU A 146 -8.78 -3.93 -2.42
CA LEU A 146 -7.64 -3.48 -3.22
C LEU A 146 -6.79 -4.62 -3.78
N MET A 147 -7.09 -5.86 -3.44
CA MET A 147 -6.42 -7.03 -4.02
C MET A 147 -7.00 -7.37 -5.39
N LYS A 148 -6.17 -7.92 -6.27
CA LYS A 148 -6.62 -8.55 -7.52
C LYS A 148 -7.28 -9.90 -7.23
N LYS A 149 -8.14 -10.39 -8.11
CA LYS A 149 -8.63 -11.79 -8.02
C LYS A 149 -7.45 -12.74 -8.17
N GLY A 150 -7.34 -13.73 -7.28
CA GLY A 150 -6.24 -14.70 -7.25
C GLY A 150 -4.90 -14.14 -6.73
N SER A 151 -4.92 -12.98 -6.10
CA SER A 151 -3.74 -12.39 -5.46
C SER A 151 -3.38 -13.10 -4.14
N ILE A 152 -2.18 -12.85 -3.63
CA ILE A 152 -1.62 -13.51 -2.45
C ILE A 152 -1.79 -12.62 -1.22
N ALA A 153 -2.36 -13.16 -0.15
CA ALA A 153 -2.36 -12.55 1.17
C ALA A 153 -1.31 -13.24 2.06
N ILE A 154 -0.41 -12.45 2.66
CA ILE A 154 0.62 -12.94 3.58
C ILE A 154 0.34 -12.37 4.96
N PHE A 155 0.24 -13.23 5.96
CA PHE A 155 0.03 -12.88 7.35
C PHE A 155 0.54 -13.99 8.27
N ASP A 156 0.81 -13.65 9.52
CA ASP A 156 1.16 -14.60 10.56
C ASP A 156 -0.07 -15.45 10.92
N GLU A 157 0.07 -16.79 10.82
CA GLU A 157 -1.01 -17.73 11.08
C GLU A 157 -1.43 -17.76 12.57
N ASP A 158 -0.51 -17.44 13.47
CA ASP A 158 -0.75 -17.41 14.92
C ASP A 158 -1.44 -16.10 15.37
N THR A 159 -1.63 -15.14 14.46
CA THR A 159 -2.36 -13.94 14.83
C THR A 159 -3.83 -14.24 15.15
N LYS A 160 -4.36 -13.65 16.21
CA LYS A 160 -5.81 -13.73 16.54
C LYS A 160 -6.74 -13.26 15.41
N TYR A 161 -6.21 -12.63 14.38
CA TYR A 161 -6.94 -12.17 13.20
C TYR A 161 -6.86 -13.14 12.01
N ALA A 162 -6.11 -14.23 12.12
CA ALA A 162 -5.90 -15.19 11.02
C ALA A 162 -7.22 -15.70 10.44
N LYS A 163 -8.19 -16.07 11.31
CA LYS A 163 -9.52 -16.53 10.88
C LYS A 163 -10.26 -15.51 10.01
N ILE A 164 -10.14 -14.20 10.34
CA ILE A 164 -10.75 -13.13 9.56
C ILE A 164 -10.05 -12.97 8.22
N LEU A 165 -8.71 -13.03 8.20
CA LEU A 165 -7.91 -12.88 6.99
C LEU A 165 -8.07 -14.07 6.02
N LYS A 166 -8.20 -15.31 6.54
CA LYS A 166 -8.46 -16.52 5.75
C LYS A 166 -9.83 -16.51 5.05
N ASN A 167 -10.80 -15.76 5.59
CA ASN A 167 -12.19 -15.72 5.08
C ASN A 167 -12.45 -14.52 4.13
N ILE A 168 -11.43 -13.81 3.69
CA ILE A 168 -11.52 -12.71 2.71
C ILE A 168 -11.10 -13.21 1.34
#